data_1a387e033ac2e9b029af7ba3d5ebb648
#
_entry.id   1a387e033ac2e9b029af7ba3d5ebb648
#
_cell.length_a   1.000
_cell.length_b   1.000
_cell.length_c   1.000
_cell.angle_alpha   90.00
_cell.angle_beta   90.00
_cell.angle_gamma   90.00
#
_symmetry.space_group_name_H-M   'P 1'
#
loop_
_entity.id
_entity.type
_entity.pdbx_description
1 polymer ?
#
loop_
_entity_poly.entity_id
_entity_poly.type
_entity_poly.pdbx_seq_one_letter_code
_entity_poly.pdbx_strand_id
1 'polypeptide(L)'
;MFGWYDTLKKRQIALLTIFVMFFLNAATVFAADENSETLKKITIGVCGQEGFAESNSDGSLTGYAIDYLAQLGSDAGYNIDVLLIDKGLRPEEVIPSECDLILTCGDLSSYSGYSISKAAVFEENNVLYVEEDADIYFEEFEKFNGLTIGMYRYSTMEEELDEYAAQNGFSYERRYYDDENKMLADVEHGIIDAAVSGTLTYVDENVKNVATFGKHEFYFVGASNMQPIIDELDNTIICYNMKNNTYIQNLYDAEYWQSKAGYIGLTREEQDYVIDHPIIHVGYLKNSYPLQYTDDEGRFGGISRRFFDYFSEYTGFSFMYHEY
;
A
#
# COMPACT_ATOMS: atom_id res chain seq x y z
N MET A 1 -59.39 31.96 22.02
CA MET A 1 -58.56 31.97 20.82
C MET A 1 -57.19 32.67 21.00
N PHE A 2 -56.86 33.17 22.21
CA PHE A 2 -55.63 33.90 22.49
C PHE A 2 -54.48 33.08 23.10
N GLY A 3 -54.70 31.85 23.54
CA GLY A 3 -53.65 31.02 24.18
C GLY A 3 -52.73 30.27 23.24
N TRP A 4 -53.15 30.09 21.99
CA TRP A 4 -52.35 29.29 20.99
C TRP A 4 -51.26 30.11 20.33
N TYR A 5 -51.47 31.39 20.14
CA TYR A 5 -50.49 32.32 19.53
C TYR A 5 -49.29 32.55 20.45
N ASP A 6 -49.49 32.58 21.76
CA ASP A 6 -48.40 32.83 22.74
C ASP A 6 -47.49 31.60 22.91
N THR A 7 -48.03 30.38 22.78
CA THR A 7 -47.28 29.14 22.83
C THR A 7 -46.41 28.94 21.58
N LEU A 8 -46.91 29.32 20.40
CA LEU A 8 -46.16 29.30 19.15
C LEU A 8 -45.00 30.29 19.13
N LYS A 9 -45.21 31.51 19.62
CA LYS A 9 -44.15 32.51 19.75
C LYS A 9 -43.03 32.10 20.73
N LYS A 10 -43.41 31.51 21.87
CA LYS A 10 -42.42 30.99 22.84
C LYS A 10 -41.62 29.83 22.31
N ARG A 11 -42.23 28.92 21.50
CA ARG A 11 -41.52 27.84 20.82
C ARG A 11 -40.58 28.34 19.71
N GLN A 12 -40.97 29.35 18.94
CA GLN A 12 -40.12 29.96 17.92
C GLN A 12 -38.92 30.73 18.53
N ILE A 13 -39.13 31.42 19.63
CA ILE A 13 -38.05 32.09 20.36
C ILE A 13 -37.10 31.06 20.98
N ALA A 14 -37.60 29.97 21.57
CA ALA A 14 -36.76 28.89 22.11
C ALA A 14 -35.94 28.19 21.03
N LEU A 15 -36.52 27.91 19.85
CA LEU A 15 -35.80 27.36 18.70
C LEU A 15 -34.74 28.30 18.15
N LEU A 16 -35.03 29.60 18.07
CA LEU A 16 -34.06 30.60 17.63
C LEU A 16 -32.90 30.75 18.62
N THR A 17 -33.20 30.64 19.93
CA THR A 17 -32.17 30.73 20.98
C THR A 17 -31.24 29.49 20.97
N ILE A 18 -31.80 28.28 20.73
CA ILE A 18 -31.04 27.05 20.58
C ILE A 18 -30.18 27.11 19.31
N PHE A 19 -30.70 27.66 18.21
CA PHE A 19 -29.97 27.81 16.95
C PHE A 19 -28.81 28.82 17.09
N VAL A 20 -29.05 29.93 17.77
CA VAL A 20 -27.98 30.94 18.07
C VAL A 20 -26.94 30.39 19.03
N MET A 21 -27.32 29.58 20.05
CA MET A 21 -26.35 28.90 20.93
C MET A 21 -25.52 27.85 20.19
N PHE A 22 -26.13 27.16 19.21
CA PHE A 22 -25.38 26.20 18.38
C PHE A 22 -24.36 26.90 17.47
N PHE A 23 -24.71 28.05 16.88
CA PHE A 23 -23.78 28.85 16.07
C PHE A 23 -22.71 29.54 16.89
N LEU A 24 -23.02 29.99 18.12
CA LEU A 24 -22.01 30.57 19.02
C LEU A 24 -21.01 29.49 19.50
N ASN A 25 -21.42 28.26 19.73
CA ASN A 25 -20.50 27.17 20.05
C ASN A 25 -19.70 26.67 18.83
N ALA A 26 -20.29 26.71 17.62
CA ALA A 26 -19.55 26.44 16.39
C ALA A 26 -18.51 27.53 16.09
N ALA A 27 -18.83 28.81 16.35
CA ALA A 27 -17.88 29.92 16.18
C ALA A 27 -16.73 29.89 17.20
N THR A 28 -16.93 29.35 18.41
CA THR A 28 -15.85 29.20 19.41
C THR A 28 -14.97 27.98 19.14
N VAL A 29 -15.45 26.96 18.39
CA VAL A 29 -14.62 25.84 17.92
C VAL A 29 -13.74 26.27 16.74
N PHE A 30 -14.14 27.28 15.95
CA PHE A 30 -13.32 27.83 14.86
C PHE A 30 -12.40 28.99 15.31
N ALA A 31 -12.43 29.40 16.58
CA ALA A 31 -11.54 30.41 17.15
C ALA A 31 -10.50 29.80 18.11
N ALA A 32 -10.23 28.53 17.99
CA ALA A 32 -9.16 27.86 18.73
C ALA A 32 -7.96 27.66 17.79
N ASP A 33 -6.85 28.23 18.23
CA ASP A 33 -5.48 28.11 17.73
C ASP A 33 -5.08 29.01 16.54
N GLU A 34 -4.92 30.31 16.83
CA GLU A 34 -3.87 31.13 16.16
C GLU A 34 -2.43 30.81 16.66
N ASN A 35 -2.24 29.70 17.37
CA ASN A 35 -0.95 29.06 17.62
C ASN A 35 -0.85 27.71 16.88
N SER A 36 -1.26 27.61 15.62
CA SER A 36 -0.73 26.56 14.79
C SER A 36 0.75 26.89 14.57
N GLU A 37 1.65 26.28 15.34
CA GLU A 37 3.05 26.18 14.91
C GLU A 37 3.01 25.74 13.46
N THR A 38 3.45 26.62 12.55
CA THR A 38 3.53 26.25 11.14
C THR A 38 4.51 25.09 11.07
N LEU A 39 4.00 23.91 10.77
CA LEU A 39 4.82 22.69 10.66
C LEU A 39 6.03 23.01 9.77
N LYS A 40 7.19 22.55 10.19
CA LYS A 40 8.42 22.74 9.42
C LYS A 40 8.30 21.97 8.11
N LYS A 41 8.49 22.65 6.99
CA LYS A 41 8.39 22.04 5.66
C LYS A 41 9.65 21.27 5.33
N ILE A 42 9.51 20.05 4.78
CA ILE A 42 10.58 19.25 4.18
C ILE A 42 10.10 18.70 2.84
N THR A 43 11.02 18.55 1.89
CA THR A 43 10.74 17.99 0.57
C THR A 43 11.42 16.62 0.46
N ILE A 44 10.64 15.59 0.07
CA ILE A 44 11.14 14.22 -0.10
C ILE A 44 11.00 13.82 -1.57
N GLY A 45 12.13 13.44 -2.19
CA GLY A 45 12.14 12.85 -3.53
C GLY A 45 11.69 11.40 -3.49
N VAL A 46 10.69 11.04 -4.29
CA VAL A 46 10.14 9.68 -4.41
C VAL A 46 10.09 9.30 -5.88
N CYS A 47 10.53 8.09 -6.23
CA CYS A 47 10.42 7.60 -7.60
C CYS A 47 8.95 7.40 -8.00
N GLY A 48 8.58 7.91 -9.17
CA GLY A 48 7.24 7.73 -9.73
C GLY A 48 6.96 6.26 -10.05
N GLN A 49 5.80 5.73 -9.58
CA GLN A 49 5.33 4.37 -9.80
C GLN A 49 3.83 4.31 -9.59
N GLU A 50 3.10 3.60 -10.48
CA GLU A 50 1.64 3.49 -10.42
C GLU A 50 1.18 2.85 -9.11
N GLY A 51 0.15 3.45 -8.48
CA GLY A 51 -0.37 3.08 -7.16
C GLY A 51 0.54 3.48 -5.99
N PHE A 52 1.83 3.71 -6.21
CA PHE A 52 2.77 4.09 -5.15
C PHE A 52 2.93 5.60 -5.02
N ALA A 53 3.36 6.26 -6.09
CA ALA A 53 3.49 7.72 -6.16
C ALA A 53 3.36 8.17 -7.61
N GLU A 54 2.27 8.84 -7.94
CA GLU A 54 1.96 9.26 -9.30
C GLU A 54 1.35 10.66 -9.36
N SER A 55 1.39 11.26 -10.55
CA SER A 55 0.82 12.58 -10.80
C SER A 55 -0.47 12.47 -11.60
N ASN A 56 -1.52 13.04 -11.05
CA ASN A 56 -2.78 13.21 -11.75
C ASN A 56 -2.68 14.23 -12.90
N SER A 57 -3.66 14.23 -13.78
CA SER A 57 -3.75 15.18 -14.92
C SER A 57 -3.85 16.65 -14.52
N ASP A 58 -4.26 16.94 -13.28
CA ASP A 58 -4.31 18.29 -12.70
C ASP A 58 -3.03 18.69 -11.97
N GLY A 59 -2.02 17.81 -11.93
CA GLY A 59 -0.74 18.00 -11.26
C GLY A 59 -0.74 17.69 -9.76
N SER A 60 -1.85 17.22 -9.19
CA SER A 60 -1.87 16.69 -7.82
C SER A 60 -1.17 15.32 -7.77
N LEU A 61 -0.59 14.98 -6.61
CA LEU A 61 0.02 13.68 -6.38
C LEU A 61 -0.95 12.75 -5.65
N THR A 62 -0.89 11.47 -5.98
CA THR A 62 -1.69 10.42 -5.37
C THR A 62 -0.86 9.14 -5.22
N GLY A 63 -1.36 8.17 -4.45
CA GLY A 63 -0.76 6.86 -4.25
C GLY A 63 -0.38 6.59 -2.79
N TYR A 64 -0.11 5.32 -2.51
CA TYR A 64 0.16 4.84 -1.16
C TYR A 64 1.27 5.60 -0.43
N ALA A 65 2.39 5.88 -1.12
CA ALA A 65 3.50 6.63 -0.53
C ALA A 65 3.12 8.08 -0.22
N ILE A 66 2.28 8.70 -1.04
CA ILE A 66 1.85 10.08 -0.84
C ILE A 66 1.06 10.21 0.47
N ASP A 67 0.05 9.33 0.65
CA ASP A 67 -0.80 9.35 1.83
C ASP A 67 -0.03 8.94 3.09
N TYR A 68 0.85 7.92 2.97
CA TYR A 68 1.72 7.50 4.07
C TYR A 68 2.64 8.64 4.54
N LEU A 69 3.35 9.30 3.61
CA LEU A 69 4.30 10.37 3.93
C LEU A 69 3.58 11.60 4.50
N ALA A 70 2.39 11.93 4.02
CA ALA A 70 1.58 13.00 4.58
C ALA A 70 1.22 12.72 6.05
N GLN A 71 0.79 11.49 6.38
CA GLN A 71 0.49 11.08 7.74
C GLN A 71 1.74 11.04 8.61
N LEU A 72 2.83 10.43 8.11
CA LEU A 72 4.11 10.37 8.81
C LEU A 72 4.61 11.77 9.18
N GLY A 73 4.56 12.70 8.23
CA GLY A 73 4.93 14.09 8.46
C GLY A 73 4.08 14.74 9.54
N SER A 74 2.76 14.61 9.43
CA SER A 74 1.83 15.16 10.42
C SER A 74 2.13 14.66 11.84
N ASP A 75 2.38 13.37 12.00
CA ASP A 75 2.65 12.75 13.31
C ASP A 75 4.06 13.06 13.84
N ALA A 76 5.02 13.30 12.95
CA ALA A 76 6.39 13.70 13.29
C ALA A 76 6.56 15.24 13.45
N GLY A 77 5.51 16.04 13.19
CA GLY A 77 5.56 17.51 13.30
C GLY A 77 6.12 18.21 12.06
N TYR A 78 6.02 17.61 10.89
CA TYR A 78 6.48 18.14 9.61
C TYR A 78 5.35 18.26 8.59
N ASN A 79 5.48 19.23 7.69
CA ASN A 79 4.74 19.26 6.44
C ASN A 79 5.64 18.67 5.35
N ILE A 80 5.34 17.45 4.90
CA ILE A 80 6.12 16.77 3.86
C ILE A 80 5.52 17.10 2.49
N ASP A 81 6.34 17.74 1.64
CA ASP A 81 6.08 17.86 0.22
C ASP A 81 6.80 16.73 -0.52
N VAL A 82 6.11 16.03 -1.40
CA VAL A 82 6.70 15.00 -2.25
C VAL A 82 7.08 15.59 -3.60
N LEU A 83 8.30 15.29 -4.04
CA LEU A 83 8.81 15.56 -5.37
C LEU A 83 8.97 14.24 -6.11
N LEU A 84 8.27 14.05 -7.23
CA LEU A 84 8.52 12.90 -8.08
C LEU A 84 9.88 13.06 -8.77
N ILE A 85 10.73 12.05 -8.64
CA ILE A 85 12.07 12.00 -9.25
C ILE A 85 12.18 10.80 -10.20
N ASP A 86 13.08 10.87 -11.16
CA ASP A 86 13.33 9.78 -12.09
C ASP A 86 14.01 8.60 -11.39
N LYS A 87 13.64 7.37 -11.79
CA LYS A 87 14.31 6.15 -11.31
C LYS A 87 15.81 6.17 -11.69
N GLY A 88 16.66 5.74 -10.76
CA GLY A 88 18.11 5.63 -11.00
C GLY A 88 18.91 6.91 -10.76
N LEU A 89 18.31 8.02 -10.33
CA LEU A 89 19.03 9.21 -9.91
C LEU A 89 19.84 8.94 -8.63
N ARG A 90 21.06 9.46 -8.57
CA ARG A 90 21.91 9.36 -7.38
C ARG A 90 21.61 10.53 -6.42
N PRO A 91 21.79 10.33 -5.10
CA PRO A 91 21.52 11.38 -4.11
C PRO A 91 22.18 12.71 -4.43
N GLU A 92 23.45 12.71 -4.89
CA GLU A 92 24.19 13.93 -5.22
C GLU A 92 23.61 14.72 -6.41
N GLU A 93 22.74 14.12 -7.21
CA GLU A 93 22.11 14.77 -8.35
C GLU A 93 20.88 15.59 -7.93
N VAL A 94 20.22 15.21 -6.81
CA VAL A 94 18.98 15.81 -6.34
C VAL A 94 19.07 16.42 -4.94
N ILE A 95 20.00 15.98 -4.09
CA ILE A 95 20.21 16.50 -2.73
C ILE A 95 21.41 17.47 -2.73
N PRO A 96 21.30 18.64 -2.13
CA PRO A 96 20.13 19.32 -1.56
C PRO A 96 19.44 20.30 -2.54
N SER A 97 19.72 20.20 -3.83
CA SER A 97 19.28 21.19 -4.83
C SER A 97 17.78 21.17 -5.09
N GLU A 98 17.17 19.98 -5.07
CA GLU A 98 15.74 19.79 -5.41
C GLU A 98 14.93 19.27 -4.22
N CYS A 99 15.51 18.42 -3.37
CA CYS A 99 14.85 17.87 -2.18
C CYS A 99 15.79 17.80 -0.98
N ASP A 100 15.23 17.68 0.21
CA ASP A 100 15.94 17.52 1.47
C ASP A 100 16.35 16.07 1.73
N LEU A 101 15.46 15.15 1.39
CA LEU A 101 15.61 13.70 1.52
C LEU A 101 15.20 13.03 0.20
N ILE A 102 15.73 11.85 -0.05
CA ILE A 102 15.16 10.91 -1.03
C ILE A 102 14.71 9.63 -0.33
N LEU A 103 13.71 8.99 -0.90
CA LEU A 103 13.28 7.65 -0.55
C LEU A 103 13.89 6.68 -1.57
N THR A 104 14.70 5.75 -1.11
CA THR A 104 15.45 4.82 -2.00
C THR A 104 15.57 3.43 -1.39
N CYS A 105 15.61 2.42 -2.28
CA CYS A 105 15.89 1.03 -1.97
C CYS A 105 17.15 0.61 -2.68
N GLY A 106 18.23 0.52 -2.34
CA GLY A 106 19.43 0.13 -3.08
C GLY A 106 20.58 -0.20 -2.14
N ASP A 107 21.76 -0.33 -2.72
CA ASP A 107 22.98 -0.52 -1.95
C ASP A 107 23.33 0.75 -1.16
N LEU A 108 22.82 0.79 0.09
CA LEU A 108 23.03 1.92 1.01
C LEU A 108 24.52 2.15 1.33
N SER A 109 25.40 1.17 1.08
CA SER A 109 26.85 1.32 1.29
C SER A 109 27.47 2.35 0.32
N SER A 110 26.82 2.60 -0.81
CA SER A 110 27.24 3.61 -1.80
C SER A 110 27.01 5.05 -1.31
N TYR A 111 26.16 5.27 -0.29
CA TYR A 111 25.79 6.59 0.23
C TYR A 111 26.69 7.08 1.37
N SER A 112 28.00 6.84 1.23
CA SER A 112 29.00 7.31 2.21
C SER A 112 28.97 8.84 2.33
N GLY A 113 28.78 9.35 3.56
CA GLY A 113 28.71 10.79 3.84
C GLY A 113 27.29 11.36 3.89
N TYR A 114 26.30 10.56 3.60
CA TYR A 114 24.87 10.90 3.81
C TYR A 114 24.36 10.35 5.14
N SER A 115 23.28 10.95 5.64
CA SER A 115 22.46 10.42 6.73
C SER A 115 21.44 9.47 6.15
N ILE A 116 21.25 8.31 6.79
CA ILE A 116 20.33 7.26 6.33
C ILE A 116 19.41 6.90 7.50
N SER A 117 18.12 6.71 7.25
CA SER A 117 17.17 6.23 8.26
C SER A 117 17.55 4.81 8.74
N LYS A 118 17.21 4.51 9.98
CA LYS A 118 17.44 3.18 10.60
C LYS A 118 16.25 2.26 10.44
N ALA A 119 15.05 2.86 10.39
CA ALA A 119 13.82 2.15 10.15
C ALA A 119 13.51 2.15 8.64
N ALA A 120 13.12 1.00 8.13
CA ALA A 120 12.56 0.92 6.79
C ALA A 120 11.22 1.67 6.74
N VAL A 121 11.05 2.49 5.71
CA VAL A 121 9.83 3.28 5.46
C VAL A 121 8.79 2.40 4.78
N PHE A 122 9.23 1.63 3.78
CA PHE A 122 8.44 0.66 3.02
C PHE A 122 9.23 -0.61 2.82
N GLU A 123 8.53 -1.69 2.54
CA GLU A 123 9.09 -2.98 2.12
C GLU A 123 8.41 -3.42 0.82
N GLU A 124 9.19 -4.00 -0.09
CA GLU A 124 8.73 -4.51 -1.36
C GLU A 124 9.37 -5.87 -1.65
N ASN A 125 8.63 -6.78 -2.26
CA ASN A 125 9.19 -8.01 -2.83
C ASN A 125 9.08 -7.95 -4.35
N ASN A 126 10.00 -8.60 -5.04
CA ASN A 126 9.87 -8.85 -6.47
C ASN A 126 8.87 -9.97 -6.72
N VAL A 127 8.08 -9.82 -7.74
CA VAL A 127 7.08 -10.79 -8.18
C VAL A 127 7.25 -11.08 -9.66
N LEU A 128 7.22 -12.35 -10.03
CA LEU A 128 7.13 -12.79 -11.41
C LEU A 128 5.66 -12.97 -11.77
N TYR A 129 5.19 -12.16 -12.70
CA TYR A 129 3.81 -12.18 -13.22
C TYR A 129 3.77 -12.86 -14.57
N VAL A 130 2.74 -13.68 -14.80
CA VAL A 130 2.35 -14.23 -16.10
C VAL A 130 0.90 -13.85 -16.39
N GLU A 131 0.44 -14.05 -17.63
CA GLU A 131 -0.98 -13.91 -17.98
C GLU A 131 -1.86 -14.77 -17.05
N GLU A 132 -3.04 -14.27 -16.63
CA GLU A 132 -3.94 -14.95 -15.67
C GLU A 132 -4.31 -16.37 -16.14
N ASP A 133 -4.58 -16.56 -17.45
CA ASP A 133 -4.97 -17.82 -18.04
C ASP A 133 -3.78 -18.75 -18.39
N ALA A 134 -2.52 -18.33 -18.15
CA ALA A 134 -1.35 -19.15 -18.44
C ALA A 134 -1.36 -20.44 -17.59
N ASP A 135 -1.02 -21.58 -18.22
CA ASP A 135 -0.86 -22.88 -17.52
C ASP A 135 0.49 -22.95 -16.77
N ILE A 136 0.75 -21.93 -15.96
CA ILE A 136 1.93 -21.82 -15.07
C ILE A 136 1.40 -21.45 -13.68
N TYR A 137 1.84 -22.20 -12.66
CA TYR A 137 1.43 -21.99 -11.27
C TYR A 137 2.61 -21.59 -10.40
N PHE A 138 2.31 -21.21 -9.16
CA PHE A 138 3.30 -20.70 -8.23
C PHE A 138 4.41 -21.73 -8.00
N GLU A 139 5.66 -21.31 -8.21
CA GLU A 139 6.87 -22.12 -8.07
C GLU A 139 6.93 -23.38 -8.97
N GLU A 140 6.21 -23.41 -10.08
CA GLU A 140 6.41 -24.44 -11.14
C GLU A 140 7.66 -24.16 -11.96
N PHE A 141 8.84 -24.20 -11.33
CA PHE A 141 10.13 -23.81 -11.92
C PHE A 141 10.46 -24.51 -13.24
N GLU A 142 9.98 -25.74 -13.44
CA GLU A 142 10.18 -26.46 -14.69
C GLU A 142 9.56 -25.71 -15.88
N LYS A 143 8.44 -25.02 -15.67
CA LYS A 143 7.75 -24.22 -16.68
C LYS A 143 8.35 -22.84 -16.92
N PHE A 144 9.25 -22.41 -16.05
CA PHE A 144 9.93 -21.13 -16.23
C PHE A 144 11.08 -21.22 -17.25
N ASN A 145 11.50 -22.43 -17.64
CA ASN A 145 12.59 -22.60 -18.59
C ASN A 145 12.23 -22.07 -19.98
N GLY A 146 13.05 -21.13 -20.44
CA GLY A 146 12.91 -20.54 -21.78
C GLY A 146 11.85 -19.44 -21.88
N LEU A 147 11.23 -19.01 -20.77
CA LEU A 147 10.33 -17.86 -20.76
C LEU A 147 11.06 -16.59 -21.18
N THR A 148 10.41 -15.77 -21.99
CA THR A 148 10.83 -14.39 -22.24
C THR A 148 10.30 -13.50 -21.11
N ILE A 149 11.19 -13.06 -20.21
CA ILE A 149 10.84 -12.27 -19.03
C ILE A 149 11.16 -10.79 -19.27
N GLY A 150 10.14 -9.95 -19.15
CA GLY A 150 10.24 -8.50 -19.16
C GLY A 150 10.85 -7.97 -17.87
N MET A 151 11.74 -6.97 -17.99
CA MET A 151 12.39 -6.30 -16.88
C MET A 151 12.45 -4.80 -17.12
N TYR A 152 12.21 -4.02 -16.07
CA TYR A 152 12.45 -2.59 -16.13
C TYR A 152 13.95 -2.31 -16.15
N ARG A 153 14.38 -1.49 -17.10
CA ARG A 153 15.80 -1.09 -17.22
C ARG A 153 16.22 -0.30 -15.98
N TYR A 154 17.44 -0.52 -15.52
CA TYR A 154 18.01 0.09 -14.31
C TYR A 154 17.41 -0.38 -12.98
N SER A 155 16.74 -1.54 -12.97
CA SER A 155 16.29 -2.20 -11.76
C SER A 155 17.36 -3.13 -11.19
N THR A 156 17.42 -3.26 -9.87
CA THR A 156 18.23 -4.30 -9.18
C THR A 156 17.61 -5.69 -9.28
N MET A 157 16.37 -5.77 -9.75
CA MET A 157 15.59 -7.03 -9.85
C MET A 157 16.24 -8.05 -10.78
N GLU A 158 17.08 -7.61 -11.74
CA GLU A 158 17.77 -8.52 -12.67
C GLU A 158 18.75 -9.46 -11.95
N GLU A 159 19.62 -8.91 -11.10
CA GLU A 159 20.59 -9.72 -10.34
C GLU A 159 19.88 -10.69 -9.40
N GLU A 160 18.81 -10.25 -8.77
CA GLU A 160 18.03 -11.08 -7.86
C GLU A 160 17.25 -12.19 -8.59
N LEU A 161 16.72 -11.90 -9.78
CA LEU A 161 16.11 -12.94 -10.61
C LEU A 161 17.14 -13.95 -11.10
N ASP A 162 18.36 -13.50 -11.44
CA ASP A 162 19.44 -14.43 -11.82
C ASP A 162 19.81 -15.36 -10.67
N GLU A 163 19.92 -14.84 -9.46
CA GLU A 163 20.18 -15.63 -8.27
C GLU A 163 19.02 -16.60 -7.99
N TYR A 164 17.80 -16.14 -8.09
CA TYR A 164 16.61 -16.95 -7.89
C TYR A 164 16.50 -18.07 -8.93
N ALA A 165 16.75 -17.76 -10.19
CA ALA A 165 16.76 -18.73 -11.29
C ALA A 165 17.85 -19.79 -11.09
N ALA A 166 19.04 -19.37 -10.69
CA ALA A 166 20.14 -20.28 -10.41
C ALA A 166 19.86 -21.23 -9.23
N GLN A 167 19.23 -20.70 -8.16
CA GLN A 167 18.85 -21.49 -6.97
C GLN A 167 17.76 -22.53 -7.30
N ASN A 168 16.84 -22.20 -8.19
CA ASN A 168 15.68 -23.02 -8.53
C ASN A 168 15.81 -23.80 -9.85
N GLY A 169 16.94 -23.64 -10.54
CA GLY A 169 17.34 -24.50 -11.67
C GLY A 169 16.59 -24.20 -12.97
N PHE A 170 16.19 -22.98 -13.23
CA PHE A 170 15.60 -22.56 -14.50
C PHE A 170 16.45 -21.50 -15.22
N SER A 171 16.19 -21.33 -16.51
CA SER A 171 16.81 -20.32 -17.37
C SER A 171 15.76 -19.61 -18.19
N TYR A 172 16.02 -18.34 -18.54
CA TYR A 172 15.05 -17.48 -19.20
C TYR A 172 15.74 -16.53 -20.19
N GLU A 173 14.94 -15.91 -21.10
CA GLU A 173 15.38 -14.88 -22.01
C GLU A 173 14.95 -13.51 -21.48
N ARG A 174 15.82 -12.48 -21.58
CA ARG A 174 15.55 -11.14 -21.05
C ARG A 174 15.00 -10.23 -22.13
N ARG A 175 14.01 -9.42 -21.75
CA ARG A 175 13.54 -8.28 -22.55
C ARG A 175 13.42 -7.04 -21.69
N TYR A 176 14.17 -5.98 -22.07
CA TYR A 176 14.20 -4.75 -21.28
C TYR A 176 13.16 -3.74 -21.74
N TYR A 177 12.54 -3.09 -20.76
CA TYR A 177 11.55 -2.04 -20.93
C TYR A 177 11.98 -0.77 -20.22
N ASP A 178 11.57 0.39 -20.78
CA ASP A 178 11.72 1.72 -20.18
C ASP A 178 10.38 2.23 -19.59
N ASP A 179 9.32 1.43 -19.71
CA ASP A 179 7.97 1.71 -19.24
C ASP A 179 7.39 0.41 -18.64
N GLU A 180 7.10 0.43 -17.34
CA GLU A 180 6.66 -0.73 -16.57
C GLU A 180 5.21 -1.13 -16.93
N ASN A 181 4.32 -0.13 -17.16
CA ASN A 181 2.94 -0.38 -17.56
C ASN A 181 2.88 -1.05 -18.93
N LYS A 182 3.75 -0.60 -19.85
CA LYS A 182 3.87 -1.25 -21.15
C LYS A 182 4.39 -2.68 -21.02
N MET A 183 5.32 -2.94 -20.09
CA MET A 183 5.85 -4.29 -19.84
C MET A 183 4.75 -5.23 -19.35
N LEU A 184 3.93 -4.81 -18.37
CA LEU A 184 2.81 -5.58 -17.84
C LEU A 184 1.74 -5.81 -18.93
N ALA A 185 1.38 -4.78 -19.70
CA ALA A 185 0.46 -4.92 -20.82
C ALA A 185 0.98 -5.90 -21.91
N ASP A 186 2.28 -5.96 -22.16
CA ASP A 186 2.88 -6.92 -23.10
C ASP A 186 2.77 -8.39 -22.57
N VAL A 187 2.70 -8.61 -21.23
CA VAL A 187 2.36 -9.93 -20.64
C VAL A 187 0.90 -10.26 -20.91
N GLU A 188 -0.02 -9.36 -20.59
CA GLU A 188 -1.47 -9.54 -20.80
C GLU A 188 -1.83 -9.87 -22.27
N HIS A 189 -1.03 -9.36 -23.20
CA HIS A 189 -1.23 -9.60 -24.63
C HIS A 189 -0.40 -10.77 -25.20
N GLY A 190 0.30 -11.53 -24.36
CA GLY A 190 1.15 -12.64 -24.77
C GLY A 190 2.32 -12.25 -25.68
N ILE A 191 2.79 -10.99 -25.61
CA ILE A 191 3.95 -10.49 -26.37
C ILE A 191 5.27 -10.92 -25.71
N ILE A 192 5.25 -11.08 -24.37
CA ILE A 192 6.25 -11.71 -23.53
C ILE A 192 5.53 -12.70 -22.61
N ASP A 193 6.27 -13.70 -22.13
CA ASP A 193 5.68 -14.78 -21.32
C ASP A 193 5.47 -14.36 -19.87
N ALA A 194 6.34 -13.49 -19.35
CA ALA A 194 6.30 -13.03 -17.96
C ALA A 194 6.94 -11.64 -17.81
N ALA A 195 6.69 -11.00 -16.67
CA ALA A 195 7.36 -9.77 -16.27
C ALA A 195 7.72 -9.79 -14.78
N VAL A 196 8.83 -9.14 -14.42
CA VAL A 196 9.19 -8.89 -13.02
C VAL A 196 8.76 -7.47 -12.65
N SER A 197 7.98 -7.34 -11.58
CA SER A 197 7.61 -6.07 -10.97
C SER A 197 7.61 -6.20 -9.45
N GLY A 198 7.35 -5.12 -8.73
CA GLY A 198 7.32 -5.09 -7.28
C GLY A 198 5.91 -5.19 -6.70
N THR A 199 5.81 -5.57 -5.42
CA THR A 199 4.53 -5.60 -4.70
C THR A 199 3.95 -4.20 -4.41
N LEU A 200 4.72 -3.14 -4.66
CA LEU A 200 4.27 -1.75 -4.57
C LEU A 200 3.85 -1.16 -5.93
N THR A 201 3.93 -1.93 -7.03
CA THR A 201 3.36 -1.55 -8.32
C THR A 201 1.91 -2.00 -8.38
N TYR A 202 1.01 -1.12 -8.84
CA TYR A 202 -0.37 -1.53 -9.12
C TYR A 202 -0.38 -2.55 -10.28
N VAL A 203 -1.02 -3.68 -10.08
CA VAL A 203 -1.09 -4.77 -11.06
C VAL A 203 -2.54 -5.22 -11.23
N ASP A 204 -2.99 -5.26 -12.47
CA ASP A 204 -4.34 -5.54 -12.91
C ASP A 204 -4.73 -7.04 -12.73
N GLU A 205 -6.01 -7.36 -12.89
CA GLU A 205 -6.55 -8.71 -12.73
C GLU A 205 -6.18 -9.67 -13.88
N ASN A 206 -5.58 -9.15 -14.97
CA ASN A 206 -5.25 -9.95 -16.15
C ASN A 206 -3.92 -10.72 -16.02
N VAL A 207 -3.21 -10.55 -14.92
CA VAL A 207 -1.98 -11.28 -14.63
C VAL A 207 -2.04 -11.92 -13.25
N LYS A 208 -1.24 -12.97 -13.05
CA LYS A 208 -1.11 -13.66 -11.76
C LYS A 208 0.34 -13.84 -11.35
N ASN A 209 0.54 -13.88 -10.03
CA ASN A 209 1.83 -14.15 -9.39
C ASN A 209 2.18 -15.65 -9.50
N VAL A 210 3.36 -15.94 -10.04
CA VAL A 210 3.90 -17.31 -10.10
C VAL A 210 5.20 -17.50 -9.33
N ALA A 211 5.84 -16.41 -8.89
CA ALA A 211 6.99 -16.47 -7.97
C ALA A 211 7.14 -15.15 -7.24
N THR A 212 7.58 -15.22 -5.98
CA THR A 212 7.95 -14.07 -5.16
C THR A 212 9.37 -14.27 -4.65
N PHE A 213 10.23 -13.28 -4.84
CA PHE A 213 11.64 -13.37 -4.49
C PHE A 213 12.24 -12.00 -4.19
N GLY A 214 13.40 -11.97 -3.56
CA GLY A 214 14.04 -10.73 -3.12
C GLY A 214 13.19 -9.95 -2.12
N LYS A 215 13.82 -9.10 -1.38
CA LYS A 215 13.16 -8.17 -0.46
C LYS A 215 13.91 -6.84 -0.50
N HIS A 216 13.20 -5.77 -0.81
CA HIS A 216 13.72 -4.43 -0.80
C HIS A 216 13.14 -3.65 0.37
N GLU A 217 13.99 -2.93 1.07
CA GLU A 217 13.58 -2.02 2.12
C GLU A 217 13.95 -0.60 1.68
N PHE A 218 12.99 0.30 1.75
CA PHE A 218 13.17 1.70 1.40
C PHE A 218 13.56 2.52 2.62
N TYR A 219 14.55 3.38 2.43
CA TYR A 219 15.09 4.22 3.49
C TYR A 219 15.14 5.68 3.06
N PHE A 220 15.02 6.59 4.03
CA PHE A 220 15.33 7.99 3.80
C PHE A 220 16.83 8.18 3.75
N VAL A 221 17.28 8.93 2.74
CA VAL A 221 18.68 9.37 2.60
C VAL A 221 18.69 10.89 2.46
N GLY A 222 19.54 11.57 3.21
CA GLY A 222 19.67 13.01 3.19
C GLY A 222 21.10 13.48 3.47
N ALA A 223 21.37 14.76 3.27
CA ALA A 223 22.65 15.32 3.66
C ALA A 223 22.90 15.14 5.18
N SER A 224 24.17 15.13 5.62
CA SER A 224 24.53 14.82 7.02
C SER A 224 23.86 15.73 8.07
N ASN A 225 23.48 16.95 7.70
CA ASN A 225 22.75 17.88 8.58
C ASN A 225 21.27 17.52 8.74
N MET A 226 20.74 16.56 7.96
CA MET A 226 19.36 16.08 8.04
C MET A 226 19.16 14.98 9.09
N GLN A 227 20.25 14.49 9.71
CA GLN A 227 20.18 13.43 10.71
C GLN A 227 19.14 13.67 11.82
N PRO A 228 18.97 14.88 12.40
CA PRO A 228 17.97 15.09 13.43
C PRO A 228 16.53 14.90 12.93
N ILE A 229 16.24 15.29 11.68
CA ILE A 229 14.94 15.11 11.05
C ILE A 229 14.68 13.62 10.78
N ILE A 230 15.68 12.94 10.23
CA ILE A 230 15.62 11.49 9.97
C ILE A 230 15.37 10.73 11.30
N ASP A 231 16.05 11.09 12.40
CA ASP A 231 15.85 10.44 13.70
C ASP A 231 14.40 10.66 14.24
N GLU A 232 13.76 11.82 13.97
CA GLU A 232 12.37 12.08 14.34
C GLU A 232 11.39 11.26 13.49
N LEU A 233 11.61 11.16 12.18
CA LEU A 233 10.84 10.30 11.28
C LEU A 233 10.99 8.82 11.67
N ASP A 234 12.22 8.35 11.92
CA ASP A 234 12.51 6.99 12.39
C ASP A 234 11.72 6.63 13.66
N ASN A 235 11.72 7.52 14.65
CA ASN A 235 10.99 7.31 15.89
C ASN A 235 9.48 7.16 15.65
N THR A 236 8.93 7.92 14.71
CA THR A 236 7.50 7.82 14.34
C THR A 236 7.20 6.50 13.64
N ILE A 237 8.06 6.07 12.70
CA ILE A 237 7.94 4.77 12.02
C ILE A 237 8.04 3.61 13.03
N ILE A 238 8.99 3.67 13.96
CA ILE A 238 9.12 2.67 15.02
C ILE A 238 7.85 2.62 15.87
N CYS A 239 7.25 3.77 16.19
CA CYS A 239 5.97 3.81 16.91
C CYS A 239 4.83 3.17 16.12
N TYR A 240 4.78 3.32 14.79
CA TYR A 240 3.80 2.64 13.94
C TYR A 240 3.98 1.12 14.02
N ASN A 241 5.21 0.63 13.84
CA ASN A 241 5.53 -0.79 13.89
C ASN A 241 5.21 -1.42 15.26
N MET A 242 5.45 -0.69 16.35
CA MET A 242 5.14 -1.17 17.72
C MET A 242 3.66 -1.20 18.04
N LYS A 243 2.87 -0.30 17.46
CA LYS A 243 1.43 -0.18 17.75
C LYS A 243 0.55 -1.05 16.84
N ASN A 244 1.13 -1.80 15.90
CA ASN A 244 0.40 -2.56 14.89
C ASN A 244 -0.62 -1.64 14.19
N ASN A 245 -0.12 -0.58 13.58
CA ASN A 245 -0.96 0.53 13.11
C ASN A 245 -1.85 0.11 11.94
N THR A 246 -3.09 -0.27 12.25
CA THR A 246 -4.12 -0.63 11.27
C THR A 246 -4.40 0.50 10.27
N TYR A 247 -4.09 1.76 10.62
CA TYR A 247 -4.26 2.88 9.71
C TYR A 247 -3.32 2.77 8.50
N ILE A 248 -2.05 2.44 8.72
CA ILE A 248 -1.07 2.26 7.63
C ILE A 248 -1.47 1.09 6.74
N GLN A 249 -1.93 -0.03 7.34
CA GLN A 249 -2.46 -1.15 6.57
C GLN A 249 -3.69 -0.73 5.74
N ASN A 250 -4.59 0.05 6.32
CA ASN A 250 -5.77 0.54 5.61
C ASN A 250 -5.41 1.47 4.43
N LEU A 251 -4.32 2.24 4.50
CA LEU A 251 -3.84 3.04 3.36
C LEU A 251 -3.38 2.14 2.21
N TYR A 252 -2.60 1.11 2.53
CA TYR A 252 -2.18 0.11 1.54
C TYR A 252 -3.40 -0.60 0.92
N ASP A 253 -4.29 -1.12 1.76
CA ASP A 253 -5.49 -1.84 1.31
C ASP A 253 -6.41 -0.94 0.46
N ALA A 254 -6.50 0.36 0.75
CA ALA A 254 -7.31 1.30 -0.02
C ALA A 254 -6.75 1.53 -1.42
N GLU A 255 -5.44 1.60 -1.58
CA GLU A 255 -4.77 1.80 -2.87
C GLU A 255 -4.76 0.51 -3.70
N TYR A 256 -4.42 -0.62 -3.05
CA TYR A 256 -4.20 -1.90 -3.74
C TYR A 256 -5.38 -2.87 -3.66
N TRP A 257 -6.58 -2.44 -3.23
CA TRP A 257 -7.73 -3.33 -3.03
C TRP A 257 -8.20 -4.09 -4.29
N GLN A 258 -7.89 -3.56 -5.48
CA GLN A 258 -8.14 -4.23 -6.77
C GLN A 258 -6.86 -4.75 -7.44
N SER A 259 -5.70 -4.46 -6.86
CA SER A 259 -4.41 -4.89 -7.42
C SER A 259 -4.10 -6.33 -7.06
N LYS A 260 -3.50 -7.06 -8.00
CA LYS A 260 -2.94 -8.39 -7.77
C LYS A 260 -1.55 -8.36 -7.13
N ALA A 261 -0.95 -7.17 -6.91
CA ALA A 261 0.40 -7.03 -6.39
C ALA A 261 0.66 -7.74 -5.06
N GLY A 262 -0.32 -7.73 -4.14
CA GLY A 262 -0.24 -8.41 -2.85
C GLY A 262 -0.76 -9.85 -2.83
N TYR A 263 -1.24 -10.40 -3.95
CA TYR A 263 -1.80 -11.74 -3.99
C TYR A 263 -0.72 -12.81 -3.86
N ILE A 264 -1.01 -13.83 -3.05
CA ILE A 264 -0.16 -15.01 -2.91
C ILE A 264 -0.46 -15.93 -4.09
N GLY A 265 0.57 -16.34 -4.84
CA GLY A 265 0.43 -17.37 -5.88
C GLY A 265 0.02 -18.70 -5.26
N LEU A 266 -0.87 -19.43 -5.92
CA LEU A 266 -1.23 -20.79 -5.54
C LEU A 266 -0.44 -21.77 -6.40
N THR A 267 0.10 -22.82 -5.75
CA THR A 267 0.66 -23.97 -6.44
C THR A 267 -0.44 -24.70 -7.20
N ARG A 268 -0.07 -25.52 -8.18
CA ARG A 268 -1.04 -26.34 -8.93
C ARG A 268 -1.89 -27.21 -8.01
N GLU A 269 -1.27 -27.87 -7.02
CA GLU A 269 -1.98 -28.73 -6.08
C GLU A 269 -3.01 -27.94 -5.23
N GLU A 270 -2.66 -26.72 -4.80
CA GLU A 270 -3.57 -25.84 -4.07
C GLU A 270 -4.71 -25.34 -4.95
N GLN A 271 -4.42 -24.97 -6.20
CA GLN A 271 -5.46 -24.57 -7.16
C GLN A 271 -6.42 -25.71 -7.48
N ASP A 272 -5.91 -26.92 -7.73
CA ASP A 272 -6.74 -28.11 -7.94
C ASP A 272 -7.61 -28.38 -6.70
N TYR A 273 -7.06 -28.19 -5.49
CA TYR A 273 -7.81 -28.35 -4.26
C TYR A 273 -8.96 -27.32 -4.14
N VAL A 274 -8.73 -26.06 -4.50
CA VAL A 274 -9.78 -25.03 -4.54
C VAL A 274 -10.88 -25.38 -5.53
N ILE A 275 -10.52 -25.88 -6.71
CA ILE A 275 -11.48 -26.30 -7.75
C ILE A 275 -12.33 -27.49 -7.27
N ASP A 276 -11.71 -28.45 -6.62
CA ASP A 276 -12.40 -29.66 -6.13
C ASP A 276 -13.24 -29.38 -4.86
N HIS A 277 -12.90 -28.34 -4.09
CA HIS A 277 -13.54 -27.98 -2.82
C HIS A 277 -13.98 -26.52 -2.80
N PRO A 278 -14.82 -26.08 -3.76
CA PRO A 278 -15.13 -24.65 -3.93
C PRO A 278 -15.87 -24.02 -2.72
N ILE A 279 -16.45 -24.85 -1.86
CA ILE A 279 -17.18 -24.42 -0.67
C ILE A 279 -16.61 -25.09 0.57
N ILE A 280 -16.11 -24.27 1.49
CA ILE A 280 -15.64 -24.70 2.81
C ILE A 280 -16.71 -24.40 3.87
N HIS A 281 -17.10 -25.42 4.64
CA HIS A 281 -18.05 -25.26 5.74
C HIS A 281 -17.31 -24.87 7.01
N VAL A 282 -17.67 -23.72 7.60
CA VAL A 282 -17.06 -23.16 8.80
C VAL A 282 -18.06 -23.14 9.94
N GLY A 283 -17.77 -23.83 11.04
CA GLY A 283 -18.52 -23.72 12.29
C GLY A 283 -18.04 -22.52 13.12
N TYR A 284 -18.96 -21.72 13.67
CA TYR A 284 -18.61 -20.59 14.51
C TYR A 284 -19.48 -20.51 15.77
N LEU A 285 -18.93 -19.84 16.81
CA LEU A 285 -19.62 -19.63 18.10
C LEU A 285 -20.35 -18.30 18.10
N LYS A 286 -21.65 -18.30 18.38
CA LYS A 286 -22.50 -17.11 18.29
C LYS A 286 -22.23 -16.02 19.34
N ASN A 287 -21.57 -16.34 20.45
CA ASN A 287 -21.43 -15.46 21.61
C ASN A 287 -19.97 -15.21 22.02
N SER A 288 -19.03 -15.23 21.08
CA SER A 288 -17.59 -15.02 21.35
C SER A 288 -17.11 -13.65 20.85
N TYR A 289 -17.88 -12.59 21.15
CA TYR A 289 -17.49 -11.21 20.78
C TYR A 289 -16.14 -10.84 21.38
N PRO A 290 -15.25 -10.15 20.63
CA PRO A 290 -15.37 -9.67 19.24
C PRO A 290 -14.90 -10.68 18.17
N LEU A 291 -14.46 -11.87 18.57
CA LEU A 291 -13.88 -12.86 17.64
C LEU A 291 -14.92 -13.44 16.69
N GLN A 292 -16.03 -13.92 17.26
CA GLN A 292 -17.13 -14.57 16.53
C GLN A 292 -18.44 -14.22 17.22
N TYR A 293 -19.45 -13.85 16.47
CA TYR A 293 -20.78 -13.59 17.00
C TYR A 293 -21.82 -13.67 15.88
N THR A 294 -23.08 -13.77 16.28
CA THR A 294 -24.21 -13.57 15.38
C THR A 294 -24.79 -12.17 15.64
N ASP A 295 -24.93 -11.36 14.60
CA ASP A 295 -25.52 -10.03 14.70
C ASP A 295 -27.05 -10.10 14.88
N ASP A 296 -27.67 -8.94 15.07
CA ASP A 296 -29.13 -8.82 15.27
C ASP A 296 -29.94 -9.28 14.05
N GLU A 297 -29.32 -9.42 12.88
CA GLU A 297 -29.91 -9.89 11.64
C GLU A 297 -29.65 -11.39 11.38
N GLY A 298 -28.99 -12.06 12.34
CA GLY A 298 -28.67 -13.49 12.27
C GLY A 298 -27.47 -13.83 11.41
N ARG A 299 -26.60 -12.86 11.10
CA ARG A 299 -25.41 -13.07 10.26
C ARG A 299 -24.16 -13.30 11.12
N PHE A 300 -23.27 -14.14 10.61
CA PHE A 300 -21.95 -14.31 11.19
C PHE A 300 -21.12 -13.02 11.10
N GLY A 301 -20.56 -12.59 12.21
CA GLY A 301 -19.74 -11.39 12.34
C GLY A 301 -18.49 -11.60 13.22
N GLY A 302 -17.64 -10.58 13.25
CA GLY A 302 -16.43 -10.57 14.07
C GLY A 302 -15.13 -10.68 13.27
N ILE A 303 -14.01 -10.75 14.01
CA ILE A 303 -12.65 -10.81 13.43
C ILE A 303 -12.51 -12.04 12.53
N SER A 304 -13.05 -13.19 12.95
CA SER A 304 -12.99 -14.43 12.16
C SER A 304 -13.72 -14.30 10.83
N ARG A 305 -14.85 -13.58 10.79
CA ARG A 305 -15.59 -13.34 9.53
C ARG A 305 -14.74 -12.56 8.55
N ARG A 306 -14.10 -11.47 8.99
CA ARG A 306 -13.23 -10.65 8.13
C ARG A 306 -12.03 -11.44 7.62
N PHE A 307 -11.45 -12.29 8.47
CA PHE A 307 -10.37 -13.19 8.05
C PHE A 307 -10.81 -14.12 6.92
N PHE A 308 -12.00 -14.74 7.02
CA PHE A 308 -12.48 -15.61 5.96
C PHE A 308 -12.87 -14.85 4.69
N ASP A 309 -13.42 -13.64 4.81
CA ASP A 309 -13.72 -12.81 3.63
C ASP A 309 -12.43 -12.47 2.88
N TYR A 310 -11.40 -12.01 3.60
CA TYR A 310 -10.07 -11.74 3.04
C TYR A 310 -9.45 -13.01 2.42
N PHE A 311 -9.49 -14.13 3.14
CA PHE A 311 -8.95 -15.40 2.62
C PHE A 311 -9.68 -15.88 1.37
N SER A 312 -10.99 -15.64 1.27
CA SER A 312 -11.80 -15.91 0.08
C SER A 312 -11.32 -15.14 -1.14
N GLU A 313 -11.02 -13.85 -0.97
CA GLU A 313 -10.52 -12.98 -2.05
C GLU A 313 -9.18 -13.46 -2.59
N TYR A 314 -8.29 -13.90 -1.72
CA TYR A 314 -6.95 -14.36 -2.10
C TYR A 314 -6.89 -15.76 -2.72
N THR A 315 -7.78 -16.65 -2.29
CA THR A 315 -7.69 -18.08 -2.65
C THR A 315 -8.77 -18.57 -3.59
N GLY A 316 -9.85 -17.80 -3.75
CA GLY A 316 -11.02 -18.22 -4.51
C GLY A 316 -11.98 -19.16 -3.76
N PHE A 317 -11.68 -19.55 -2.49
CA PHE A 317 -12.62 -20.34 -1.70
C PHE A 317 -13.89 -19.55 -1.38
N SER A 318 -15.03 -20.23 -1.38
CA SER A 318 -16.27 -19.71 -0.79
C SER A 318 -16.51 -20.37 0.57
N PHE A 319 -16.96 -19.59 1.56
CA PHE A 319 -17.23 -20.08 2.91
C PHE A 319 -18.72 -20.12 3.22
N MET A 320 -19.20 -21.24 3.72
CA MET A 320 -20.55 -21.40 4.24
C MET A 320 -20.48 -21.54 5.77
N TYR A 321 -21.17 -20.64 6.47
CA TYR A 321 -21.08 -20.51 7.92
C TYR A 321 -22.21 -21.21 8.64
N HIS A 322 -21.88 -21.95 9.72
CA HIS A 322 -22.83 -22.69 10.55
C HIS A 322 -22.66 -22.29 12.02
N GLU A 323 -23.73 -21.86 12.65
CA GLU A 323 -23.75 -21.52 14.06
C GLU A 323 -23.75 -22.78 14.95
N TYR A 324 -22.95 -22.75 16.02
CA TYR A 324 -22.87 -23.79 17.05
C TYR A 324 -23.09 -23.23 18.45
#